data_faf43a99fb365fcef984c33333056285
#
_entry.id   faf43a99fb365fcef984c33333056285
#
_cell.length_a   1.000
_cell.length_b   1.000
_cell.length_c   1.000
_cell.angle_alpha   90.00
_cell.angle_beta   90.00
_cell.angle_gamma   90.00
#
_symmetry.space_group_name_H-M   'P 1'
#
loop_
_entity.id
_entity.type
_entity.pdbx_description
1 polymer ?
#
loop_
_entity_poly.entity_id
_entity_poly.type
_entity_poly.pdbx_seq_one_letter_code
_entity_poly.pdbx_strand_id
1 'polypeptide(L)'
;MIAHSHGASGAPLLSRSVRRALDAMRANVSREWSLADLADVSGVSGRTLQRQFRSFLGKTPRAVLRDIRFELARRELQHGSPDLKVMDVAEGCGLTHFGRFSVEYRRRYGETPSQTRKRQVLFINALASTPAFFIAARDRLVVTLGAIEAGPENGEIARHVADELAIALMRAGVSVVTLPAAASCHLSGTIRGSGKQTRLTLRLIETATGRYLSAYRFDGPLDEHSAPREYLATRIAAALQPCLRLAEIESARRKPDIDLTPQDLALRAMPHVLSLDADGNARATDFLERAMNRDPDHALATALAAWAYGQRVVYHFSATPAEDRARSAELARKAAALAGDATALAVLGNAFTLLHDLDAAGRVIREALAVDGGSAWAWSRGGWIDVYNGDAESAIERFKIALDLAPNDPLAFNSLVGIGCAHFGAGNYGEAARWQQRALAEHPSATWIHRTMCPAYVLAGAKPEARRSVTALREQYPELTIAEVQQGFPPMPQGYRDLVFDALHAVGLPS
;
A
#
# COMPACT_ATOMS: atom_id res chain seq x y z
N MET A 1 -21.36 -11.75 -18.12
CA MET A 1 -22.10 -10.56 -18.53
C MET A 1 -22.96 -10.13 -17.34
N ILE A 2 -22.39 -9.36 -16.40
CA ILE A 2 -23.15 -8.66 -15.35
C ILE A 2 -22.58 -7.24 -15.32
N ALA A 3 -23.38 -6.33 -15.85
CA ALA A 3 -23.10 -4.91 -15.86
C ALA A 3 -23.24 -4.36 -14.42
N HIS A 4 -22.14 -3.93 -13.82
CA HIS A 4 -22.21 -3.04 -12.66
C HIS A 4 -22.35 -1.60 -13.17
N SER A 5 -23.59 -1.18 -13.28
CA SER A 5 -23.96 0.23 -13.37
C SER A 5 -23.55 0.91 -12.05
N HIS A 6 -22.37 1.54 -12.03
CA HIS A 6 -22.08 2.56 -11.03
C HIS A 6 -22.82 3.82 -11.46
N GLY A 7 -24.08 3.90 -10.99
CA GLY A 7 -24.82 5.14 -10.98
C GLY A 7 -23.98 6.21 -10.25
N ALA A 8 -23.72 7.31 -10.97
CA ALA A 8 -23.23 8.53 -10.38
C ALA A 8 -24.20 8.96 -9.28
N SER A 9 -23.90 8.56 -8.03
CA SER A 9 -24.54 9.10 -6.84
C SER A 9 -24.10 10.56 -6.75
N GLY A 10 -24.89 11.46 -7.31
CA GLY A 10 -24.76 12.88 -7.08
C GLY A 10 -24.81 13.11 -5.57
N ALA A 11 -23.69 13.55 -4.99
CA ALA A 11 -23.68 13.99 -3.61
C ALA A 11 -24.83 14.99 -3.43
N PRO A 12 -25.72 14.80 -2.44
CA PRO A 12 -26.86 15.67 -2.26
C PRO A 12 -26.35 17.11 -2.14
N LEU A 13 -26.87 18.02 -2.98
CA LEU A 13 -26.50 19.42 -2.97
C LEU A 13 -26.77 19.97 -1.56
N LEU A 14 -25.72 20.16 -0.77
CA LEU A 14 -25.80 20.71 0.58
C LEU A 14 -26.48 22.09 0.52
N SER A 15 -27.40 22.35 1.45
CA SER A 15 -28.01 23.68 1.56
C SER A 15 -26.93 24.74 1.79
N ARG A 16 -27.18 25.95 1.33
CA ARG A 16 -26.25 27.09 1.46
C ARG A 16 -25.86 27.33 2.94
N SER A 17 -26.78 27.16 3.86
CA SER A 17 -26.55 27.30 5.30
C SER A 17 -25.63 26.21 5.87
N VAL A 18 -25.83 24.93 5.50
CA VAL A 18 -24.96 23.83 5.91
C VAL A 18 -23.55 24.03 5.37
N ARG A 19 -23.43 24.47 4.11
CA ARG A 19 -22.11 24.74 3.48
C ARG A 19 -21.37 25.85 4.23
N ARG A 20 -22.03 26.99 4.52
CA ARG A 20 -21.43 28.09 5.28
C ARG A 20 -20.95 27.66 6.66
N ALA A 21 -21.75 26.86 7.38
CA ALA A 21 -21.34 26.33 8.67
C ALA A 21 -20.11 25.42 8.56
N LEU A 22 -20.06 24.52 7.57
CA LEU A 22 -18.93 23.64 7.32
C LEU A 22 -17.66 24.43 6.97
N ASP A 23 -17.78 25.47 6.13
CA ASP A 23 -16.66 26.31 5.74
C ASP A 23 -16.11 27.07 6.94
N ALA A 24 -16.99 27.64 7.80
CA ALA A 24 -16.59 28.29 9.04
C ALA A 24 -15.90 27.35 10.03
N MET A 25 -16.44 26.14 10.23
CA MET A 25 -15.82 25.10 11.07
C MET A 25 -14.44 24.71 10.57
N ARG A 26 -14.25 24.57 9.25
CA ARG A 26 -12.97 24.22 8.64
C ARG A 26 -11.95 25.37 8.70
N ALA A 27 -12.42 26.60 8.55
CA ALA A 27 -11.55 27.79 8.64
C ALA A 27 -10.97 27.99 10.04
N ASN A 28 -11.70 27.59 11.10
CA ASN A 28 -11.29 27.79 12.48
C ASN A 28 -11.61 26.54 13.32
N VAL A 29 -10.88 25.44 13.07
CA VAL A 29 -11.16 24.11 13.64
C VAL A 29 -10.94 24.08 15.16
N SER A 30 -9.95 24.80 15.68
CA SER A 30 -9.64 24.85 17.11
C SER A 30 -10.61 25.70 17.91
N ARG A 31 -11.34 26.63 17.26
CA ARG A 31 -12.33 27.50 17.93
C ARG A 31 -13.44 26.67 18.57
N GLU A 32 -13.85 27.03 19.78
CA GLU A 32 -15.09 26.53 20.38
C GLU A 32 -16.30 27.16 19.66
N TRP A 33 -16.99 26.35 18.88
CA TRP A 33 -18.20 26.77 18.18
C TRP A 33 -19.45 26.41 18.99
N SER A 34 -20.20 27.40 19.42
CA SER A 34 -21.55 27.20 19.92
C SER A 34 -22.56 26.99 18.77
N LEU A 35 -23.72 26.45 19.08
CA LEU A 35 -24.80 26.37 18.08
C LEU A 35 -25.26 27.76 17.61
N ALA A 36 -25.21 28.77 18.49
CA ALA A 36 -25.56 30.14 18.16
C ALA A 36 -24.55 30.72 17.14
N ASP A 37 -23.24 30.59 17.38
CA ASP A 37 -22.19 31.05 16.42
C ASP A 37 -22.40 30.45 15.04
N LEU A 38 -22.69 29.14 14.97
CA LEU A 38 -22.91 28.46 13.70
C LEU A 38 -24.21 28.88 13.01
N ALA A 39 -25.22 29.18 13.77
CA ALA A 39 -26.50 29.68 13.27
C ALA A 39 -26.34 31.07 12.66
N ASP A 40 -25.62 31.96 13.34
CA ASP A 40 -25.31 33.32 12.87
C ASP A 40 -24.52 33.29 11.55
N VAL A 41 -23.44 32.53 11.48
CA VAL A 41 -22.64 32.38 10.24
C VAL A 41 -23.49 31.77 9.10
N SER A 42 -24.42 30.88 9.44
CA SER A 42 -25.24 30.18 8.45
C SER A 42 -26.46 31.01 7.97
N GLY A 43 -26.81 32.04 8.70
CA GLY A 43 -27.97 32.87 8.42
C GLY A 43 -29.31 32.17 8.64
N VAL A 44 -29.38 31.19 9.57
CA VAL A 44 -30.59 30.46 9.93
C VAL A 44 -30.65 30.20 11.43
N SER A 45 -31.85 29.93 11.99
CA SER A 45 -31.95 29.60 13.41
C SER A 45 -31.21 28.30 13.76
N GLY A 46 -30.73 28.18 15.01
CA GLY A 46 -30.03 26.98 15.48
C GLY A 46 -30.87 25.69 15.32
N ARG A 47 -32.20 25.77 15.53
CA ARG A 47 -33.09 24.63 15.31
C ARG A 47 -33.15 24.23 13.83
N THR A 48 -33.22 25.18 12.93
CA THR A 48 -33.19 24.96 11.47
C THR A 48 -31.86 24.34 11.06
N LEU A 49 -30.73 24.87 11.55
CA LEU A 49 -29.39 24.37 11.25
C LEU A 49 -29.24 22.90 11.73
N GLN A 50 -29.65 22.59 12.96
CA GLN A 50 -29.60 21.20 13.47
C GLN A 50 -30.41 20.23 12.62
N ARG A 51 -31.64 20.64 12.21
CA ARG A 51 -32.49 19.82 11.35
C ARG A 51 -31.83 19.57 9.99
N GLN A 52 -31.25 20.61 9.38
CA GLN A 52 -30.57 20.49 8.10
C GLN A 52 -29.31 19.60 8.20
N PHE A 53 -28.48 19.75 9.24
CA PHE A 53 -27.34 18.89 9.47
C PHE A 53 -27.76 17.41 9.61
N ARG A 54 -28.82 17.12 10.33
CA ARG A 54 -29.34 15.75 10.43
C ARG A 54 -29.90 15.25 9.09
N SER A 55 -30.61 16.10 8.33
CA SER A 55 -31.16 15.72 7.04
C SER A 55 -30.09 15.46 5.97
N PHE A 56 -29.07 16.32 5.86
CA PHE A 56 -28.07 16.22 4.82
C PHE A 56 -26.86 15.37 5.20
N LEU A 57 -26.49 15.31 6.49
CA LEU A 57 -25.25 14.67 6.97
C LEU A 57 -25.50 13.55 7.98
N GLY A 58 -26.74 13.29 8.37
CA GLY A 58 -27.11 12.29 9.36
C GLY A 58 -26.61 12.57 10.79
N LYS A 59 -25.98 13.73 11.03
CA LYS A 59 -25.25 14.07 12.27
C LYS A 59 -25.62 15.46 12.77
N THR A 60 -25.35 15.73 14.06
CA THR A 60 -25.46 17.09 14.61
C THR A 60 -24.26 17.95 14.21
N PRO A 61 -24.40 19.32 14.19
CA PRO A 61 -23.26 20.21 13.93
C PRO A 61 -22.04 19.93 14.80
N ARG A 62 -22.24 19.65 16.10
CA ARG A 62 -21.17 19.32 17.05
C ARG A 62 -20.48 17.99 16.70
N ALA A 63 -21.24 16.98 16.26
CA ALA A 63 -20.66 15.71 15.83
C ALA A 63 -19.83 15.87 14.56
N VAL A 64 -20.31 16.68 13.61
CA VAL A 64 -19.56 16.97 12.37
C VAL A 64 -18.29 17.76 12.64
N LEU A 65 -18.33 18.79 13.51
CA LEU A 65 -17.14 19.50 13.95
C LEU A 65 -16.12 18.56 14.59
N ARG A 66 -16.59 17.63 15.43
CA ARG A 66 -15.74 16.62 16.06
C ARG A 66 -15.09 15.71 15.00
N ASP A 67 -15.82 15.29 13.98
CA ASP A 67 -15.26 14.49 12.89
C ASP A 67 -14.18 15.28 12.11
N ILE A 68 -14.45 16.54 11.77
CA ILE A 68 -13.49 17.44 11.12
C ILE A 68 -12.19 17.57 11.96
N ARG A 69 -12.31 17.73 13.28
CA ARG A 69 -11.18 17.81 14.20
C ARG A 69 -10.33 16.54 14.19
N PHE A 70 -10.95 15.36 14.24
CA PHE A 70 -10.25 14.08 14.20
C PHE A 70 -9.60 13.81 12.85
N GLU A 71 -10.25 14.17 11.73
CA GLU A 71 -9.66 14.05 10.39
C GLU A 71 -8.45 14.97 10.24
N LEU A 72 -8.52 16.22 10.73
CA LEU A 72 -7.39 17.12 10.72
C LEU A 72 -6.26 16.61 11.61
N ALA A 73 -6.53 16.15 12.83
CA ALA A 73 -5.53 15.60 13.72
C ALA A 73 -4.81 14.39 13.10
N ARG A 74 -5.54 13.48 12.44
CA ARG A 74 -4.95 12.37 11.71
C ARG A 74 -4.03 12.84 10.60
N ARG A 75 -4.45 13.83 9.81
CA ARG A 75 -3.65 14.41 8.73
C ARG A 75 -2.36 15.04 9.26
N GLU A 76 -2.46 15.83 10.34
CA GLU A 76 -1.28 16.44 10.96
C GLU A 76 -0.31 15.39 11.54
N LEU A 77 -0.82 14.30 12.09
CA LEU A 77 0.01 13.18 12.57
C LEU A 77 0.66 12.39 11.43
N GLN A 78 0.07 12.38 10.25
CA GLN A 78 0.57 11.67 9.06
C GLN A 78 1.50 12.54 8.20
N HIS A 79 1.30 13.85 8.18
CA HIS A 79 1.93 14.75 7.20
C HIS A 79 2.49 16.05 7.79
N GLY A 80 2.25 16.34 9.08
CA GLY A 80 2.76 17.53 9.75
C GLY A 80 4.28 17.46 10.02
N SER A 81 4.88 18.54 10.56
CA SER A 81 6.31 18.56 10.89
C SER A 81 6.71 17.40 11.80
N PRO A 82 7.83 16.69 11.56
CA PRO A 82 8.30 15.59 12.38
C PRO A 82 8.58 15.96 13.85
N ASP A 83 8.72 17.24 14.18
CA ASP A 83 9.00 17.72 15.53
C ASP A 83 7.75 17.96 16.39
N LEU A 84 6.56 18.03 15.78
CA LEU A 84 5.31 18.24 16.50
C LEU A 84 4.99 17.09 17.45
N LYS A 85 4.70 17.38 18.71
CA LYS A 85 4.23 16.38 19.66
C LYS A 85 2.75 16.05 19.42
N VAL A 86 2.35 14.83 19.72
CA VAL A 86 0.96 14.37 19.59
C VAL A 86 -0.02 15.28 20.34
N MET A 87 0.43 15.82 21.47
CA MET A 87 -0.36 16.75 22.29
C MET A 87 -0.58 18.07 21.58
N ASP A 88 0.46 18.63 20.97
CA ASP A 88 0.39 19.91 20.23
C ASP A 88 -0.59 19.78 19.03
N VAL A 89 -0.55 18.63 18.35
CA VAL A 89 -1.49 18.32 17.25
C VAL A 89 -2.93 18.26 17.77
N ALA A 90 -3.17 17.60 18.90
CA ALA A 90 -4.51 17.51 19.49
C ALA A 90 -5.06 18.89 19.88
N GLU A 91 -4.25 19.71 20.55
CA GLU A 91 -4.59 21.08 20.96
C GLU A 91 -4.85 21.97 19.75
N GLY A 92 -3.97 21.95 18.73
CA GLY A 92 -4.13 22.68 17.48
C GLY A 92 -5.40 22.33 16.73
N CYS A 93 -5.93 21.13 16.92
CA CYS A 93 -7.20 20.69 16.37
C CYS A 93 -8.41 20.95 17.31
N GLY A 94 -8.22 21.58 18.47
CA GLY A 94 -9.28 21.83 19.45
C GLY A 94 -9.74 20.59 20.22
N LEU A 95 -8.85 19.57 20.37
CA LEU A 95 -9.09 18.34 21.10
C LEU A 95 -8.36 18.40 22.45
N THR A 96 -8.89 19.17 23.39
CA THR A 96 -8.23 19.58 24.64
C THR A 96 -8.12 18.47 25.70
N HIS A 97 -8.84 17.34 25.56
CA HIS A 97 -8.81 16.22 26.50
C HIS A 97 -8.01 15.05 25.93
N PHE A 98 -6.69 15.05 26.12
CA PHE A 98 -5.75 14.08 25.53
C PHE A 98 -6.12 12.60 25.76
N GLY A 99 -6.53 12.22 26.97
CA GLY A 99 -6.95 10.84 27.26
C GLY A 99 -8.16 10.41 26.43
N ARG A 100 -9.20 11.28 26.34
CA ARG A 100 -10.37 11.02 25.50
C ARG A 100 -10.04 11.05 23.99
N PHE A 101 -9.13 11.92 23.60
CA PHE A 101 -8.63 11.98 22.23
C PHE A 101 -7.99 10.65 21.85
N SER A 102 -7.05 10.13 22.63
CA SER A 102 -6.32 8.89 22.31
C SER A 102 -7.24 7.67 22.21
N VAL A 103 -8.19 7.52 23.12
CA VAL A 103 -9.18 6.43 23.11
C VAL A 103 -10.09 6.52 21.88
N GLU A 104 -10.64 7.71 21.60
CA GLU A 104 -11.52 7.90 20.45
C GLU A 104 -10.78 7.79 19.13
N TYR A 105 -9.54 8.27 19.04
CA TYR A 105 -8.67 8.13 17.87
C TYR A 105 -8.46 6.64 17.57
N ARG A 106 -8.08 5.85 18.58
CA ARG A 106 -7.91 4.40 18.43
C ARG A 106 -9.22 3.72 17.98
N ARG A 107 -10.35 4.11 18.54
CA ARG A 107 -11.67 3.59 18.14
C ARG A 107 -12.00 3.89 16.68
N ARG A 108 -11.63 5.08 16.17
CA ARG A 108 -11.91 5.53 14.80
C ARG A 108 -10.99 4.94 13.76
N TYR A 109 -9.69 4.86 14.08
CA TYR A 109 -8.63 4.57 13.11
C TYR A 109 -7.89 3.25 13.38
N GLY A 110 -8.25 2.51 14.42
CA GLY A 110 -7.66 1.22 14.78
C GLY A 110 -6.24 1.31 15.39
N GLU A 111 -5.71 2.51 15.58
CA GLU A 111 -4.36 2.76 16.11
C GLU A 111 -4.33 4.00 17.01
N THR A 112 -3.30 4.11 17.85
CA THR A 112 -3.12 5.30 18.69
C THR A 112 -2.52 6.46 17.88
N PRO A 113 -2.72 7.73 18.31
CA PRO A 113 -2.06 8.88 17.69
C PRO A 113 -0.54 8.75 17.65
N SER A 114 0.07 8.19 18.71
CA SER A 114 1.52 7.96 18.79
C SER A 114 2.02 6.94 17.77
N GLN A 115 1.24 5.89 17.50
CA GLN A 115 1.58 4.92 16.45
C GLN A 115 1.54 5.55 15.07
N THR A 116 0.50 6.35 14.75
CA THR A 116 0.45 7.10 13.49
C THR A 116 1.68 7.99 13.33
N ARG A 117 2.09 8.66 14.40
CA ARG A 117 3.27 9.55 14.41
C ARG A 117 4.58 8.78 14.23
N LYS A 118 4.79 7.70 15.00
CA LYS A 118 5.99 6.85 14.91
C LYS A 118 6.21 6.37 13.47
N ARG A 119 5.15 5.99 12.79
CA ARG A 119 5.20 5.53 11.39
C ARG A 119 5.65 6.63 10.42
N GLN A 120 5.16 7.87 10.58
CA GLN A 120 5.62 8.99 9.79
C GLN A 120 7.12 9.24 9.99
N VAL A 121 7.59 9.27 11.23
CA VAL A 121 9.01 9.49 11.55
C VAL A 121 9.88 8.34 10.99
N LEU A 122 9.43 7.11 11.09
CA LEU A 122 10.13 5.95 10.52
C LEU A 122 10.29 6.10 9.00
N PHE A 123 9.25 6.53 8.32
CA PHE A 123 9.28 6.75 6.87
C PHE A 123 10.19 7.92 6.48
N ILE A 124 10.11 9.05 7.17
CA ILE A 124 10.99 10.21 6.93
C ILE A 124 12.47 9.83 7.14
N ASN A 125 12.80 9.08 8.19
CA ASN A 125 14.16 8.62 8.44
C ASN A 125 14.67 7.69 7.33
N ALA A 126 13.82 6.84 6.77
CA ALA A 126 14.18 6.01 5.64
C ALA A 126 14.51 6.83 4.40
N LEU A 127 13.74 7.89 4.11
CA LEU A 127 14.01 8.81 2.99
C LEU A 127 15.35 9.54 3.17
N ALA A 128 15.64 10.06 4.36
CA ALA A 128 16.89 10.77 4.65
C ALA A 128 18.14 9.90 4.45
N SER A 129 17.98 8.59 4.46
CA SER A 129 19.07 7.61 4.25
C SER A 129 19.25 7.22 2.78
N THR A 130 18.45 7.76 1.85
CA THR A 130 18.44 7.38 0.44
C THR A 130 19.53 8.13 -0.32
N PRO A 131 20.55 7.46 -0.87
CA PRO A 131 21.59 8.13 -1.69
C PRO A 131 21.01 8.58 -3.04
N ALA A 132 21.54 9.68 -3.58
CA ALA A 132 21.11 10.25 -4.87
C ALA A 132 21.74 9.49 -6.06
N PHE A 133 21.55 8.16 -6.14
CA PHE A 133 21.98 7.37 -7.28
C PHE A 133 20.82 7.12 -8.24
N PHE A 134 20.96 7.56 -9.49
CA PHE A 134 20.00 7.30 -10.56
C PHE A 134 20.57 6.25 -11.51
N ILE A 135 19.92 5.10 -11.61
CA ILE A 135 20.17 4.11 -12.67
C ILE A 135 19.20 4.43 -13.80
N ALA A 136 19.73 4.90 -14.92
CA ALA A 136 18.95 5.12 -16.14
C ALA A 136 18.39 3.77 -16.64
N ALA A 137 17.11 3.55 -16.43
CA ALA A 137 16.42 2.38 -16.92
C ALA A 137 16.14 2.55 -18.42
N ARG A 138 16.77 1.72 -19.26
CA ARG A 138 16.42 1.59 -20.67
C ARG A 138 15.14 0.78 -20.79
N ASP A 139 14.25 1.15 -21.73
CA ASP A 139 12.99 0.45 -22.09
C ASP A 139 11.86 0.49 -21.06
N ARG A 140 11.78 1.52 -20.20
CA ARG A 140 10.68 1.72 -19.25
C ARG A 140 9.66 2.75 -19.73
N LEU A 141 8.49 2.77 -19.06
CA LEU A 141 7.47 3.78 -19.26
C LEU A 141 8.07 5.19 -19.14
N VAL A 142 7.81 6.00 -20.14
CA VAL A 142 8.24 7.39 -20.20
C VAL A 142 7.09 8.29 -19.78
N VAL A 143 7.32 9.10 -18.75
CA VAL A 143 6.34 10.06 -18.24
C VAL A 143 6.82 11.48 -18.55
N THR A 144 5.97 12.28 -19.18
CA THR A 144 6.20 13.74 -19.23
C THR A 144 5.55 14.38 -18.01
N LEU A 145 6.35 15.13 -17.27
CA LEU A 145 5.85 15.98 -16.21
C LEU A 145 5.49 17.36 -16.80
N GLY A 146 4.18 17.62 -16.89
CA GLY A 146 3.66 18.93 -17.28
C GLY A 146 3.74 19.96 -16.16
N ALA A 147 3.52 21.22 -16.50
CA ALA A 147 3.47 22.26 -15.50
C ALA A 147 2.37 22.01 -14.46
N ILE A 148 2.69 22.22 -13.20
CA ILE A 148 1.70 22.30 -12.13
C ILE A 148 1.16 23.73 -12.11
N GLU A 149 -0.08 23.90 -12.59
CA GLU A 149 -0.73 25.20 -12.63
C GLU A 149 -1.00 25.71 -11.21
N ALA A 150 -0.65 26.96 -10.94
CA ALA A 150 -0.84 27.57 -9.62
C ALA A 150 -1.14 29.08 -9.77
N GLY A 151 -1.82 29.66 -8.77
CA GLY A 151 -1.94 31.09 -8.64
C GLY A 151 -0.57 31.76 -8.35
N PRO A 152 -0.46 33.07 -8.48
CA PRO A 152 0.80 33.81 -8.30
C PRO A 152 1.50 33.49 -6.96
N GLU A 153 0.71 33.30 -5.90
CA GLU A 153 1.20 33.01 -4.55
C GLU A 153 1.80 31.61 -4.39
N ASN A 154 1.50 30.70 -5.29
CA ASN A 154 1.93 29.30 -5.22
C ASN A 154 2.87 28.89 -6.36
N GLY A 155 3.30 29.82 -7.20
CA GLY A 155 4.11 29.51 -8.39
C GLY A 155 5.48 28.91 -8.06
N GLU A 156 6.12 29.35 -7.00
CA GLU A 156 7.39 28.80 -6.51
C GLU A 156 7.19 27.39 -5.91
N ILE A 157 6.14 27.22 -5.11
CA ILE A 157 5.77 25.92 -4.54
C ILE A 157 5.50 24.90 -5.66
N ALA A 158 4.78 25.30 -6.72
CA ALA A 158 4.47 24.44 -7.85
C ALA A 158 5.72 23.94 -8.59
N ARG A 159 6.71 24.81 -8.79
CA ARG A 159 8.00 24.43 -9.40
C ARG A 159 8.76 23.43 -8.52
N HIS A 160 8.92 23.72 -7.24
CA HIS A 160 9.60 22.81 -6.31
C HIS A 160 8.90 21.46 -6.19
N VAL A 161 7.57 21.43 -6.11
CA VAL A 161 6.81 20.15 -6.09
C VAL A 161 7.04 19.36 -7.39
N ALA A 162 7.12 20.04 -8.54
CA ALA A 162 7.39 19.37 -9.82
C ALA A 162 8.81 18.76 -9.84
N ASP A 163 9.81 19.50 -9.37
CA ASP A 163 11.20 19.04 -9.33
C ASP A 163 11.37 17.84 -8.39
N GLU A 164 10.85 17.93 -7.17
CA GLU A 164 10.88 16.83 -6.21
C GLU A 164 10.09 15.60 -6.71
N LEU A 165 8.97 15.82 -7.38
CA LEU A 165 8.18 14.72 -7.97
C LEU A 165 8.93 14.05 -9.13
N ALA A 166 9.66 14.80 -9.96
CA ALA A 166 10.51 14.22 -11.00
C ALA A 166 11.59 13.32 -10.38
N ILE A 167 12.26 13.79 -9.32
CA ILE A 167 13.26 13.02 -8.59
C ILE A 167 12.66 11.76 -7.99
N ALA A 168 11.51 11.86 -7.31
CA ALA A 168 10.83 10.73 -6.70
C ALA A 168 10.38 9.68 -7.73
N LEU A 169 9.86 10.10 -8.89
CA LEU A 169 9.50 9.19 -9.98
C LEU A 169 10.72 8.49 -10.56
N MET A 170 11.85 9.19 -10.75
CA MET A 170 13.10 8.57 -11.22
C MET A 170 13.65 7.55 -10.22
N ARG A 171 13.61 7.83 -8.91
CA ARG A 171 13.96 6.85 -7.85
C ARG A 171 13.05 5.61 -7.89
N ALA A 172 11.78 5.82 -8.19
CA ALA A 172 10.81 4.75 -8.40
C ALA A 172 11.01 3.96 -9.72
N GLY A 173 12.04 4.29 -10.49
CA GLY A 173 12.39 3.62 -11.74
C GLY A 173 11.58 4.09 -12.96
N VAL A 174 10.90 5.23 -12.88
CA VAL A 174 10.14 5.82 -14.00
C VAL A 174 11.06 6.76 -14.78
N SER A 175 11.06 6.66 -16.12
CA SER A 175 11.77 7.60 -16.98
C SER A 175 10.97 8.90 -17.10
N VAL A 176 11.53 10.01 -16.62
CA VAL A 176 10.90 11.33 -16.71
C VAL A 176 11.55 12.14 -17.84
N VAL A 177 10.73 12.68 -18.73
CA VAL A 177 11.19 13.50 -19.87
C VAL A 177 10.45 14.84 -19.92
N THR A 178 11.09 15.83 -20.51
CA THR A 178 10.51 17.17 -20.67
C THR A 178 9.72 17.35 -21.98
N LEU A 179 9.95 16.48 -22.97
CA LEU A 179 9.32 16.57 -24.29
C LEU A 179 8.12 15.60 -24.41
N PRO A 180 6.91 16.10 -24.70
CA PRO A 180 5.69 15.28 -24.75
C PRO A 180 5.72 14.18 -25.82
N ALA A 181 6.41 14.41 -26.94
CA ALA A 181 6.33 13.54 -28.14
C ALA A 181 6.86 12.11 -27.93
N ALA A 182 7.66 11.88 -26.88
CA ALA A 182 8.25 10.57 -26.59
C ALA A 182 7.59 9.88 -25.37
N ALA A 183 6.61 10.51 -24.73
CA ALA A 183 6.06 10.02 -23.47
C ALA A 183 4.84 9.13 -23.66
N SER A 184 4.81 8.01 -22.95
CA SER A 184 3.66 7.10 -22.87
C SER A 184 2.54 7.68 -21.99
N CYS A 185 2.91 8.45 -20.97
CA CYS A 185 1.99 9.10 -20.05
C CYS A 185 2.36 10.57 -19.82
N HIS A 186 1.34 11.38 -19.54
CA HIS A 186 1.48 12.77 -19.14
C HIS A 186 0.93 12.98 -17.74
N LEU A 187 1.76 13.53 -16.85
CA LEU A 187 1.40 13.90 -15.49
C LEU A 187 1.29 15.42 -15.41
N SER A 188 0.10 15.92 -15.11
CA SER A 188 -0.17 17.35 -14.93
C SER A 188 -0.88 17.61 -13.61
N GLY A 189 -0.88 18.86 -13.16
CA GLY A 189 -1.49 19.17 -11.88
C GLY A 189 -1.95 20.61 -11.71
N THR A 190 -2.65 20.86 -10.60
CA THR A 190 -3.08 22.20 -10.19
C THR A 190 -2.90 22.36 -8.67
N ILE A 191 -2.40 23.51 -8.23
CA ILE A 191 -2.38 23.93 -6.82
C ILE A 191 -3.40 25.06 -6.65
N ARG A 192 -4.31 24.89 -5.68
CA ARG A 192 -5.33 25.89 -5.33
C ARG A 192 -5.40 26.10 -3.83
N GLY A 193 -5.75 27.30 -3.39
CA GLY A 193 -5.81 27.69 -2.00
C GLY A 193 -4.46 28.18 -1.47
N SER A 194 -4.36 28.44 -0.18
CA SER A 194 -3.14 28.95 0.48
C SER A 194 -3.01 28.39 1.90
N GLY A 195 -1.78 28.33 2.41
CA GLY A 195 -1.45 27.83 3.75
C GLY A 195 -2.04 26.45 4.03
N LYS A 196 -2.71 26.28 5.17
CA LYS A 196 -3.30 24.99 5.58
C LYS A 196 -4.47 24.50 4.71
N GLN A 197 -5.00 25.33 3.82
CA GLN A 197 -6.09 24.99 2.89
C GLN A 197 -5.60 24.78 1.46
N THR A 198 -4.32 24.53 1.28
CA THR A 198 -3.76 24.25 -0.04
C THR A 198 -4.21 22.87 -0.53
N ARG A 199 -4.61 22.82 -1.80
CA ARG A 199 -4.99 21.59 -2.50
C ARG A 199 -4.12 21.39 -3.71
N LEU A 200 -3.37 20.29 -3.73
CA LEU A 200 -2.68 19.79 -4.91
C LEU A 200 -3.55 18.67 -5.55
N THR A 201 -3.82 18.82 -6.84
CA THR A 201 -4.48 17.78 -7.64
C THR A 201 -3.56 17.41 -8.79
N LEU A 202 -3.23 16.12 -8.93
CA LEU A 202 -2.44 15.57 -10.03
C LEU A 202 -3.30 14.63 -10.87
N ARG A 203 -3.03 14.57 -12.18
CA ARG A 203 -3.73 13.73 -13.14
C ARG A 203 -2.71 13.04 -14.02
N LEU A 204 -2.77 11.71 -14.04
CA LEU A 204 -1.97 10.86 -14.92
C LEU A 204 -2.84 10.46 -16.12
N ILE A 205 -2.39 10.78 -17.32
CA ILE A 205 -3.13 10.61 -18.57
C ILE A 205 -2.28 9.76 -19.53
N GLU A 206 -2.84 8.73 -20.12
CA GLU A 206 -2.21 7.98 -21.22
C GLU A 206 -2.14 8.85 -22.48
N THR A 207 -0.95 9.09 -22.99
CA THR A 207 -0.75 10.06 -24.11
C THR A 207 -1.43 9.59 -25.39
N ALA A 208 -1.40 8.30 -25.70
CA ALA A 208 -1.93 7.74 -26.94
C ALA A 208 -3.46 7.81 -27.03
N THR A 209 -4.18 7.72 -25.91
CA THR A 209 -5.66 7.63 -25.89
C THR A 209 -6.33 8.83 -25.23
N GLY A 210 -5.58 9.66 -24.50
CA GLY A 210 -6.13 10.72 -23.67
C GLY A 210 -6.88 10.22 -22.42
N ARG A 211 -6.80 8.91 -22.11
CA ARG A 211 -7.50 8.30 -20.98
C ARG A 211 -6.85 8.67 -19.65
N TYR A 212 -7.66 9.05 -18.68
CA TYR A 212 -7.20 9.23 -17.30
C TYR A 212 -6.87 7.87 -16.69
N LEU A 213 -5.62 7.68 -16.30
CA LEU A 213 -5.14 6.48 -15.60
C LEU A 213 -5.30 6.60 -14.09
N SER A 214 -5.03 7.80 -13.56
CA SER A 214 -5.15 8.08 -12.13
C SER A 214 -5.36 9.56 -11.86
N ALA A 215 -5.93 9.87 -10.69
CA ALA A 215 -5.96 11.20 -10.14
C ALA A 215 -5.58 11.15 -8.65
N TYR A 216 -4.62 11.94 -8.26
CA TYR A 216 -4.17 12.07 -6.86
C TYR A 216 -4.57 13.43 -6.32
N ARG A 217 -5.08 13.47 -5.09
CA ARG A 217 -5.42 14.72 -4.40
C ARG A 217 -4.79 14.75 -3.02
N PHE A 218 -4.07 15.81 -2.75
CA PHE A 218 -3.56 16.15 -1.44
C PHE A 218 -4.22 17.44 -0.97
N ASP A 219 -4.72 17.44 0.27
CA ASP A 219 -5.28 18.60 0.95
C ASP A 219 -4.42 18.85 2.20
N GLY A 220 -3.65 19.92 2.23
CA GLY A 220 -2.78 20.25 3.37
C GLY A 220 -1.77 21.34 3.02
N PRO A 221 -0.99 21.83 4.01
CA PRO A 221 0.04 22.82 3.74
C PRO A 221 1.15 22.22 2.87
N LEU A 222 1.65 23.03 1.93
CA LEU A 222 2.79 22.74 1.06
C LEU A 222 3.98 23.63 1.37
N ASP A 223 3.98 24.31 2.54
CA ASP A 223 5.04 25.22 2.98
C ASP A 223 6.24 24.47 3.59
N GLU A 224 7.34 25.17 3.80
CA GLU A 224 8.60 24.63 4.33
C GLU A 224 8.50 24.16 5.80
N HIS A 225 7.48 24.59 6.54
CA HIS A 225 7.24 24.24 7.93
C HIS A 225 6.41 22.94 8.08
N SER A 226 5.90 22.42 6.96
CA SER A 226 5.21 21.14 6.88
C SER A 226 6.21 19.98 6.76
N ALA A 227 5.71 18.74 6.56
CA ALA A 227 6.59 17.62 6.28
C ALA A 227 7.50 17.94 5.08
N PRO A 228 8.74 17.43 5.06
CA PRO A 228 9.67 17.67 3.95
C PRO A 228 9.00 17.48 2.60
N ARG A 229 9.21 18.37 1.65
CA ARG A 229 8.62 18.31 0.30
C ARG A 229 8.95 16.99 -0.40
N GLU A 230 10.16 16.46 -0.18
CA GLU A 230 10.58 15.13 -0.60
C GLU A 230 9.63 14.03 -0.08
N TYR A 231 9.17 14.14 1.16
CA TYR A 231 8.20 13.21 1.75
C TYR A 231 6.88 13.19 0.95
N LEU A 232 6.33 14.36 0.63
CA LEU A 232 5.09 14.44 -0.16
C LEU A 232 5.29 13.90 -1.59
N ALA A 233 6.37 14.31 -2.25
CA ALA A 233 6.70 13.86 -3.60
C ALA A 233 6.88 12.34 -3.68
N THR A 234 7.58 11.74 -2.72
CA THR A 234 7.76 10.30 -2.63
C THR A 234 6.43 9.57 -2.41
N ARG A 235 5.56 10.08 -1.55
CA ARG A 235 4.21 9.50 -1.36
C ARG A 235 3.36 9.57 -2.62
N ILE A 236 3.43 10.68 -3.35
CA ILE A 236 2.73 10.84 -4.63
C ILE A 236 3.28 9.84 -5.65
N ALA A 237 4.60 9.76 -5.80
CA ALA A 237 5.24 8.81 -6.71
C ALA A 237 4.85 7.37 -6.36
N ALA A 238 4.90 6.98 -5.09
CA ALA A 238 4.48 5.66 -4.61
C ALA A 238 3.00 5.37 -4.93
N ALA A 239 2.10 6.33 -4.71
CA ALA A 239 0.68 6.17 -5.02
C ALA A 239 0.39 6.04 -6.53
N LEU A 240 1.25 6.60 -7.39
CA LEU A 240 1.14 6.49 -8.84
C LEU A 240 1.77 5.21 -9.41
N GLN A 241 2.74 4.59 -8.70
CA GLN A 241 3.45 3.39 -9.17
C GLN A 241 2.53 2.25 -9.62
N PRO A 242 1.46 1.85 -8.90
CA PRO A 242 0.58 0.77 -9.36
C PRO A 242 -0.08 1.07 -10.71
N CYS A 243 -0.51 2.31 -10.94
CA CYS A 243 -1.12 2.74 -12.20
C CYS A 243 -0.10 2.79 -13.34
N LEU A 244 1.11 3.27 -13.06
CA LEU A 244 2.21 3.30 -14.05
C LEU A 244 2.62 1.88 -14.43
N ARG A 245 2.79 0.99 -13.47
CA ARG A 245 3.10 -0.43 -13.71
C ARG A 245 2.00 -1.12 -14.52
N LEU A 246 0.73 -0.85 -14.22
CA LEU A 246 -0.38 -1.38 -15.01
C LEU A 246 -0.33 -0.87 -16.46
N ALA A 247 -0.01 0.40 -16.67
CA ALA A 247 0.14 0.96 -18.01
C ALA A 247 1.30 0.31 -18.79
N GLU A 248 2.42 0.01 -18.14
CA GLU A 248 3.55 -0.75 -18.73
C GLU A 248 3.12 -2.17 -19.12
N ILE A 249 2.44 -2.89 -18.23
CA ILE A 249 1.92 -4.23 -18.49
C ILE A 249 0.96 -4.22 -19.68
N GLU A 250 0.02 -3.29 -19.71
CA GLU A 250 -0.94 -3.18 -20.82
C GLU A 250 -0.26 -2.78 -22.15
N SER A 251 0.76 -1.94 -22.09
CA SER A 251 1.60 -1.61 -23.26
C SER A 251 2.34 -2.85 -23.77
N ALA A 252 2.98 -3.60 -22.88
CA ALA A 252 3.66 -4.85 -23.24
C ALA A 252 2.68 -5.89 -23.84
N ARG A 253 1.45 -5.99 -23.30
CA ARG A 253 0.42 -6.92 -23.82
C ARG A 253 -0.05 -6.62 -25.24
N ARG A 254 -0.02 -5.35 -25.64
CA ARG A 254 -0.45 -4.92 -27.00
C ARG A 254 0.61 -5.19 -28.06
N LYS A 255 1.87 -5.39 -27.70
CA LYS A 255 2.94 -5.67 -28.66
C LYS A 255 2.80 -7.08 -29.24
N PRO A 256 3.05 -7.29 -30.53
CA PRO A 256 3.13 -8.64 -31.10
C PRO A 256 4.34 -9.38 -30.53
N ASP A 257 4.27 -10.71 -30.49
CA ASP A 257 5.29 -11.55 -29.84
C ASP A 257 6.70 -11.38 -30.40
N ILE A 258 6.80 -11.03 -31.70
CA ILE A 258 8.09 -10.81 -32.38
C ILE A 258 8.82 -9.57 -31.85
N ASP A 259 8.08 -8.57 -31.40
CA ASP A 259 8.59 -7.26 -30.96
C ASP A 259 8.83 -7.18 -29.44
N LEU A 260 8.58 -8.28 -28.71
CA LEU A 260 8.74 -8.27 -27.25
C LEU A 260 10.20 -8.19 -26.86
N THR A 261 10.51 -7.21 -26.03
CA THR A 261 11.81 -7.12 -25.33
C THR A 261 11.83 -8.04 -24.09
N PRO A 262 13.00 -8.33 -23.50
CA PRO A 262 13.08 -9.02 -22.20
C PRO A 262 12.26 -8.32 -21.11
N GLN A 263 12.25 -7.00 -21.10
CA GLN A 263 11.44 -6.19 -20.19
C GLN A 263 9.92 -6.42 -20.42
N ASP A 264 9.46 -6.43 -21.68
CA ASP A 264 8.05 -6.70 -22.00
C ASP A 264 7.62 -8.09 -21.53
N LEU A 265 8.48 -9.09 -21.69
CA LEU A 265 8.23 -10.45 -21.23
C LEU A 265 8.15 -10.53 -19.71
N ALA A 266 9.05 -9.85 -18.99
CA ALA A 266 9.01 -9.73 -17.52
C ALA A 266 7.72 -9.02 -17.04
N LEU A 267 7.30 -7.95 -17.71
CA LEU A 267 6.06 -7.24 -17.44
C LEU A 267 4.81 -8.10 -17.71
N ARG A 268 4.81 -8.90 -18.79
CA ARG A 268 3.73 -9.86 -19.06
C ARG A 268 3.67 -10.97 -18.00
N ALA A 269 4.81 -11.42 -17.49
CA ALA A 269 4.89 -12.43 -16.43
C ALA A 269 4.36 -11.91 -15.09
N MET A 270 4.59 -10.64 -14.77
CA MET A 270 4.33 -10.07 -13.44
C MET A 270 2.89 -10.31 -12.91
N PRO A 271 1.79 -10.06 -13.63
CA PRO A 271 0.45 -10.35 -13.14
C PRO A 271 0.24 -11.84 -12.81
N HIS A 272 0.92 -12.71 -13.53
CA HIS A 272 0.87 -14.15 -13.35
C HIS A 272 1.67 -14.63 -12.12
N VAL A 273 2.80 -13.98 -11.82
CA VAL A 273 3.50 -14.17 -10.54
C VAL A 273 2.64 -13.70 -9.36
N LEU A 274 1.92 -12.59 -9.53
CA LEU A 274 1.10 -11.97 -8.48
C LEU A 274 -0.24 -12.67 -8.25
N SER A 275 -0.70 -13.52 -9.16
CA SER A 275 -1.96 -14.28 -9.00
C SER A 275 -1.86 -15.34 -7.90
N LEU A 276 -0.65 -15.82 -7.59
CA LEU A 276 -0.35 -16.81 -6.55
C LEU A 276 -1.16 -18.12 -6.71
N ASP A 277 -1.41 -18.54 -7.95
CA ASP A 277 -2.04 -19.80 -8.33
C ASP A 277 -1.17 -20.62 -9.29
N ALA A 278 -1.46 -21.91 -9.45
CA ALA A 278 -0.64 -22.84 -10.24
C ALA A 278 -0.60 -22.47 -11.73
N ASP A 279 -1.75 -22.11 -12.31
CA ASP A 279 -1.86 -21.77 -13.74
C ASP A 279 -1.13 -20.47 -14.06
N GLY A 280 -1.29 -19.47 -13.20
CA GLY A 280 -0.54 -18.22 -13.31
C GLY A 280 0.96 -18.45 -13.18
N ASN A 281 1.40 -19.25 -12.19
CA ASN A 281 2.80 -19.56 -12.00
C ASN A 281 3.42 -20.25 -13.23
N ALA A 282 2.72 -21.20 -13.85
CA ALA A 282 3.19 -21.88 -15.08
C ALA A 282 3.36 -20.88 -16.24
N ARG A 283 2.37 -19.99 -16.47
CA ARG A 283 2.46 -18.94 -17.50
C ARG A 283 3.57 -17.93 -17.21
N ALA A 284 3.72 -17.54 -15.96
CA ALA A 284 4.80 -16.64 -15.55
C ALA A 284 6.16 -17.23 -15.90
N THR A 285 6.35 -18.50 -15.58
CA THR A 285 7.64 -19.19 -15.83
C THR A 285 7.97 -19.23 -17.31
N ASP A 286 7.00 -19.53 -18.21
CA ASP A 286 7.20 -19.48 -19.67
C ASP A 286 7.71 -18.11 -20.14
N PHE A 287 7.04 -17.03 -19.74
CA PHE A 287 7.46 -15.68 -20.11
C PHE A 287 8.85 -15.34 -19.57
N LEU A 288 9.15 -15.74 -18.33
CA LEU A 288 10.42 -15.41 -17.67
C LEU A 288 11.60 -16.20 -18.26
N GLU A 289 11.40 -17.46 -18.62
CA GLU A 289 12.42 -18.24 -19.32
C GLU A 289 12.71 -17.65 -20.71
N ARG A 290 11.68 -17.25 -21.44
CA ARG A 290 11.84 -16.56 -22.73
C ARG A 290 12.58 -15.22 -22.55
N ALA A 291 12.31 -14.47 -21.47
CA ALA A 291 13.03 -13.24 -21.17
C ALA A 291 14.52 -13.49 -20.91
N MET A 292 14.83 -14.46 -20.05
CA MET A 292 16.21 -14.84 -19.68
C MET A 292 16.97 -15.47 -20.85
N ASN A 293 16.30 -16.15 -21.77
CA ASN A 293 16.93 -16.66 -22.99
C ASN A 293 17.33 -15.55 -23.97
N ARG A 294 16.57 -14.42 -24.01
CA ARG A 294 16.90 -13.25 -24.82
C ARG A 294 17.97 -12.35 -24.19
N ASP A 295 17.89 -12.19 -22.87
CA ASP A 295 18.84 -11.43 -22.07
C ASP A 295 19.06 -12.15 -20.74
N PRO A 296 20.12 -12.97 -20.65
CA PRO A 296 20.46 -13.69 -19.43
C PRO A 296 20.70 -12.80 -18.22
N ASP A 297 21.09 -11.54 -18.42
CA ASP A 297 21.43 -10.60 -17.34
C ASP A 297 20.30 -9.61 -17.01
N HIS A 298 19.09 -9.91 -17.48
CA HIS A 298 17.94 -9.09 -17.18
C HIS A 298 17.47 -9.26 -15.70
N ALA A 299 17.82 -8.30 -14.85
CA ALA A 299 17.66 -8.36 -13.39
C ALA A 299 16.21 -8.67 -12.94
N LEU A 300 15.22 -7.93 -13.46
CA LEU A 300 13.82 -8.10 -13.06
C LEU A 300 13.28 -9.49 -13.47
N ALA A 301 13.58 -9.96 -14.68
CA ALA A 301 13.11 -11.29 -15.12
C ALA A 301 13.72 -12.39 -14.25
N THR A 302 15.02 -12.31 -13.95
CA THR A 302 15.72 -13.27 -13.10
C THR A 302 15.18 -13.26 -11.66
N ALA A 303 14.90 -12.08 -11.09
CA ALA A 303 14.31 -11.95 -9.75
C ALA A 303 12.87 -12.51 -9.69
N LEU A 304 12.02 -12.19 -10.69
CA LEU A 304 10.68 -12.74 -10.81
C LEU A 304 10.68 -14.26 -10.97
N ALA A 305 11.62 -14.80 -11.77
CA ALA A 305 11.76 -16.25 -11.94
C ALA A 305 12.19 -16.93 -10.63
N ALA A 306 13.15 -16.35 -9.91
CA ALA A 306 13.53 -16.84 -8.58
C ALA A 306 12.33 -16.91 -7.64
N TRP A 307 11.50 -15.87 -7.61
CA TRP A 307 10.29 -15.83 -6.80
C TRP A 307 9.24 -16.84 -7.27
N ALA A 308 9.00 -16.97 -8.58
CA ALA A 308 8.04 -17.92 -9.13
C ALA A 308 8.41 -19.38 -8.80
N TYR A 309 9.68 -19.76 -8.91
CA TYR A 309 10.16 -21.10 -8.50
C TYR A 309 10.02 -21.31 -6.99
N GLY A 310 10.29 -20.30 -6.16
CA GLY A 310 10.04 -20.36 -4.71
C GLY A 310 8.56 -20.54 -4.36
N GLN A 311 7.65 -19.89 -5.10
CA GLN A 311 6.20 -20.05 -4.93
C GLN A 311 5.73 -21.48 -5.16
N ARG A 312 6.29 -22.19 -6.14
CA ARG A 312 5.92 -23.58 -6.42
C ARG A 312 6.07 -24.47 -5.19
N VAL A 313 7.13 -24.27 -4.42
CA VAL A 313 7.38 -25.01 -3.18
C VAL A 313 6.39 -24.61 -2.08
N VAL A 314 6.24 -23.31 -1.81
CA VAL A 314 5.46 -22.79 -0.68
C VAL A 314 3.95 -22.99 -0.86
N TYR A 315 3.46 -22.90 -2.09
CA TYR A 315 2.04 -23.04 -2.40
C TYR A 315 1.65 -24.44 -2.95
N HIS A 316 2.56 -25.42 -2.88
CA HIS A 316 2.32 -26.81 -3.30
C HIS A 316 1.97 -26.96 -4.80
N PHE A 317 2.60 -26.15 -5.68
CA PHE A 317 2.44 -26.25 -7.14
C PHE A 317 3.52 -27.14 -7.79
N SER A 318 4.49 -27.63 -7.01
CA SER A 318 5.67 -28.34 -7.51
C SER A 318 5.50 -29.85 -7.45
N ALA A 319 5.79 -30.53 -8.56
CA ALA A 319 6.01 -31.97 -8.58
C ALA A 319 7.44 -32.35 -8.11
N THR A 320 8.40 -31.41 -8.20
CA THR A 320 9.82 -31.60 -7.86
C THR A 320 10.32 -30.49 -6.92
N PRO A 321 9.84 -30.43 -5.65
CA PRO A 321 10.11 -29.31 -4.75
C PRO A 321 11.61 -29.03 -4.50
N ALA A 322 12.44 -30.07 -4.48
CA ALA A 322 13.86 -29.93 -4.27
C ALA A 322 14.56 -29.23 -5.46
N GLU A 323 14.17 -29.59 -6.68
CA GLU A 323 14.72 -28.97 -7.92
C GLU A 323 14.26 -27.53 -8.05
N ASP A 324 12.98 -27.25 -7.82
CA ASP A 324 12.44 -25.87 -7.86
C ASP A 324 13.11 -24.99 -6.80
N ARG A 325 13.35 -25.51 -5.59
CA ARG A 325 14.08 -24.77 -4.54
C ARG A 325 15.53 -24.48 -4.97
N ALA A 326 16.23 -25.46 -5.57
CA ALA A 326 17.59 -25.28 -6.06
C ALA A 326 17.64 -24.23 -7.19
N ARG A 327 16.67 -24.29 -8.12
CA ARG A 327 16.57 -23.32 -9.24
C ARG A 327 16.25 -21.92 -8.72
N SER A 328 15.33 -21.79 -7.77
CA SER A 328 15.04 -20.52 -7.09
C SER A 328 16.31 -19.92 -6.47
N ALA A 329 17.08 -20.72 -5.74
CA ALA A 329 18.31 -20.28 -5.09
C ALA A 329 19.42 -19.86 -6.08
N GLU A 330 19.56 -20.58 -7.19
CA GLU A 330 20.49 -20.20 -8.27
C GLU A 330 20.12 -18.84 -8.86
N LEU A 331 18.84 -18.68 -9.26
CA LEU A 331 18.35 -17.46 -9.87
C LEU A 331 18.38 -16.28 -8.89
N ALA A 332 18.08 -16.50 -7.60
CA ALA A 332 18.16 -15.46 -6.59
C ALA A 332 19.59 -14.93 -6.41
N ARG A 333 20.59 -15.82 -6.39
CA ARG A 333 22.02 -15.41 -6.33
C ARG A 333 22.44 -14.64 -7.57
N LYS A 334 22.00 -15.09 -8.76
CA LYS A 334 22.25 -14.37 -10.01
C LYS A 334 21.59 -12.99 -10.00
N ALA A 335 20.30 -12.90 -9.63
CA ALA A 335 19.58 -11.65 -9.56
C ALA A 335 20.21 -10.66 -8.55
N ALA A 336 20.75 -11.16 -7.43
CA ALA A 336 21.42 -10.31 -6.44
C ALA A 336 22.68 -9.60 -6.98
N ALA A 337 23.36 -10.19 -7.98
CA ALA A 337 24.49 -9.56 -8.64
C ALA A 337 24.08 -8.55 -9.74
N LEU A 338 22.82 -8.61 -10.20
CA LEU A 338 22.31 -7.81 -11.33
C LEU A 338 21.38 -6.69 -10.89
N ALA A 339 20.66 -6.88 -9.78
CA ALA A 339 19.61 -5.98 -9.36
C ALA A 339 20.17 -4.64 -8.87
N GLY A 340 19.65 -3.55 -9.43
CA GLY A 340 20.03 -2.20 -9.06
C GLY A 340 18.83 -1.27 -8.93
N ASP A 341 17.61 -1.72 -9.27
CA ASP A 341 16.39 -0.96 -9.08
C ASP A 341 15.53 -1.51 -7.92
N ALA A 342 14.77 -0.62 -7.28
CA ALA A 342 13.99 -0.95 -6.10
C ALA A 342 12.95 -2.06 -6.34
N THR A 343 12.38 -2.17 -7.56
CA THR A 343 11.40 -3.20 -7.89
C THR A 343 12.05 -4.58 -7.96
N ALA A 344 13.15 -4.71 -8.68
CA ALA A 344 13.88 -5.99 -8.79
C ALA A 344 14.42 -6.44 -7.42
N LEU A 345 14.96 -5.51 -6.61
CA LEU A 345 15.40 -5.77 -5.25
C LEU A 345 14.27 -6.21 -4.33
N ALA A 346 13.10 -5.55 -4.39
CA ALA A 346 11.94 -5.94 -3.59
C ALA A 346 11.40 -7.32 -3.98
N VAL A 347 11.37 -7.63 -5.28
CA VAL A 347 11.01 -8.97 -5.79
C VAL A 347 12.01 -10.02 -5.32
N LEU A 348 13.29 -9.71 -5.38
CA LEU A 348 14.35 -10.60 -4.90
C LEU A 348 14.24 -10.87 -3.40
N GLY A 349 13.84 -9.88 -2.60
CA GLY A 349 13.52 -10.05 -1.19
C GLY A 349 12.42 -11.09 -0.96
N ASN A 350 11.40 -11.19 -1.85
CA ASN A 350 10.42 -12.27 -1.81
C ASN A 350 11.06 -13.64 -2.05
N ALA A 351 11.92 -13.76 -3.06
CA ALA A 351 12.59 -15.04 -3.36
C ALA A 351 13.44 -15.51 -2.17
N PHE A 352 14.28 -14.65 -1.59
CA PHE A 352 15.10 -15.01 -0.42
C PHE A 352 14.26 -15.39 0.80
N THR A 353 13.14 -14.73 1.06
CA THR A 353 12.26 -15.13 2.17
C THR A 353 11.65 -16.51 1.96
N LEU A 354 11.25 -16.88 0.75
CA LEU A 354 10.75 -18.23 0.44
C LEU A 354 11.85 -19.29 0.47
N LEU A 355 13.10 -18.91 0.30
CA LEU A 355 14.29 -19.75 0.46
C LEU A 355 14.74 -19.86 1.92
N HIS A 356 14.09 -19.15 2.85
CA HIS A 356 14.42 -19.05 4.27
C HIS A 356 15.77 -18.34 4.54
N ASP A 357 16.30 -17.59 3.59
CA ASP A 357 17.49 -16.76 3.78
C ASP A 357 17.07 -15.33 4.17
N LEU A 358 16.72 -15.17 5.45
CA LEU A 358 16.23 -13.90 5.98
C LEU A 358 17.32 -12.82 6.02
N ASP A 359 18.59 -13.20 6.14
CA ASP A 359 19.73 -12.27 6.12
C ASP A 359 19.90 -11.64 4.73
N ALA A 360 19.90 -12.48 3.69
CA ALA A 360 19.95 -12.00 2.31
C ALA A 360 18.71 -11.16 1.98
N ALA A 361 17.51 -11.61 2.36
CA ALA A 361 16.28 -10.85 2.20
C ALA A 361 16.38 -9.47 2.87
N GLY A 362 16.85 -9.41 4.11
CA GLY A 362 17.03 -8.16 4.84
C GLY A 362 18.03 -7.20 4.18
N ARG A 363 19.14 -7.74 3.61
CA ARG A 363 20.11 -6.90 2.87
C ARG A 363 19.48 -6.27 1.64
N VAL A 364 18.86 -7.05 0.76
CA VAL A 364 18.30 -6.52 -0.50
C VAL A 364 17.09 -5.61 -0.26
N ILE A 365 16.32 -5.82 0.81
CA ILE A 365 15.23 -4.91 1.17
C ILE A 365 15.75 -3.58 1.70
N ARG A 366 16.81 -3.56 2.50
CA ARG A 366 17.45 -2.29 2.90
C ARG A 366 18.00 -1.55 1.68
N GLU A 367 18.61 -2.25 0.73
CA GLU A 367 19.07 -1.67 -0.51
C GLU A 367 17.91 -1.13 -1.37
N ALA A 368 16.82 -1.87 -1.52
CA ALA A 368 15.61 -1.39 -2.20
C ALA A 368 15.09 -0.09 -1.60
N LEU A 369 15.01 0.00 -0.27
CA LEU A 369 14.58 1.22 0.42
C LEU A 369 15.61 2.35 0.34
N ALA A 370 16.90 2.04 0.19
CA ALA A 370 17.93 3.03 -0.06
C ALA A 370 17.88 3.59 -1.49
N VAL A 371 17.41 2.82 -2.47
CA VAL A 371 17.16 3.28 -3.85
C VAL A 371 15.86 4.08 -3.92
N ASP A 372 14.78 3.53 -3.38
CA ASP A 372 13.45 4.15 -3.35
C ASP A 372 12.78 3.94 -1.99
N GLY A 373 12.89 4.92 -1.10
CA GLY A 373 12.21 4.92 0.20
C GLY A 373 10.68 4.89 0.10
N GLY A 374 10.11 5.17 -1.08
CA GLY A 374 8.68 5.06 -1.39
C GLY A 374 8.23 3.67 -1.85
N SER A 375 9.12 2.69 -1.99
CA SER A 375 8.78 1.35 -2.47
C SER A 375 7.85 0.60 -1.51
N ALA A 376 6.55 0.61 -1.80
CA ALA A 376 5.54 -0.11 -1.00
C ALA A 376 5.84 -1.62 -0.92
N TRP A 377 6.38 -2.22 -1.99
CA TRP A 377 6.78 -3.62 -2.01
C TRP A 377 7.93 -3.91 -1.07
N ALA A 378 8.94 -3.05 -1.01
CA ALA A 378 10.06 -3.20 -0.09
C ALA A 378 9.61 -3.05 1.37
N TRP A 379 8.74 -2.08 1.68
CA TRP A 379 8.14 -1.93 3.00
C TRP A 379 7.33 -3.16 3.41
N SER A 380 6.47 -3.67 2.53
CA SER A 380 5.69 -4.88 2.77
C SER A 380 6.58 -6.09 3.03
N ARG A 381 7.64 -6.27 2.24
CA ARG A 381 8.58 -7.39 2.43
C ARG A 381 9.38 -7.25 3.72
N GLY A 382 9.78 -6.02 4.09
CA GLY A 382 10.38 -5.75 5.39
C GLY A 382 9.48 -6.16 6.55
N GLY A 383 8.17 -5.87 6.45
CA GLY A 383 7.17 -6.33 7.43
C GLY A 383 7.10 -7.85 7.55
N TRP A 384 7.18 -8.58 6.43
CA TRP A 384 7.23 -10.04 6.45
C TRP A 384 8.50 -10.58 7.12
N ILE A 385 9.67 -9.96 6.89
CA ILE A 385 10.91 -10.33 7.57
C ILE A 385 10.77 -10.14 9.08
N ASP A 386 10.14 -9.04 9.52
CA ASP A 386 9.88 -8.79 10.94
C ASP A 386 8.92 -9.83 11.54
N VAL A 387 7.86 -10.25 10.80
CA VAL A 387 6.99 -11.38 11.22
C VAL A 387 7.80 -12.65 11.43
N TYR A 388 8.69 -12.99 10.51
CA TYR A 388 9.53 -14.18 10.58
C TYR A 388 10.55 -14.12 11.72
N ASN A 389 10.97 -12.93 12.11
CA ASN A 389 11.81 -12.68 13.29
C ASN A 389 11.02 -12.58 14.60
N GLY A 390 9.68 -12.63 14.56
CA GLY A 390 8.81 -12.52 15.73
C GLY A 390 8.59 -11.08 16.23
N ASP A 391 9.03 -10.07 15.50
CA ASP A 391 8.80 -8.64 15.82
C ASP A 391 7.47 -8.16 15.25
N ALA A 392 6.39 -8.46 15.97
CA ALA A 392 5.04 -8.11 15.55
C ALA A 392 4.79 -6.59 15.45
N GLU A 393 5.41 -5.80 16.32
CA GLU A 393 5.22 -4.34 16.34
C GLU A 393 5.83 -3.70 15.10
N SER A 394 7.10 -3.97 14.81
CA SER A 394 7.79 -3.46 13.61
C SER A 394 7.11 -3.95 12.33
N ALA A 395 6.68 -5.21 12.29
CA ALA A 395 5.96 -5.78 11.16
C ALA A 395 4.68 -4.98 10.84
N ILE A 396 3.82 -4.75 11.83
CA ILE A 396 2.57 -4.01 11.67
C ILE A 396 2.83 -2.59 11.15
N GLU A 397 3.84 -1.90 11.69
CA GLU A 397 4.18 -0.54 11.25
C GLU A 397 4.65 -0.52 9.78
N ARG A 398 5.52 -1.45 9.38
CA ARG A 398 5.98 -1.54 7.98
C ARG A 398 4.85 -1.88 7.01
N PHE A 399 3.97 -2.82 7.34
CA PHE A 399 2.81 -3.13 6.51
C PHE A 399 1.86 -1.93 6.37
N LYS A 400 1.65 -1.17 7.44
CA LYS A 400 0.83 0.04 7.38
C LYS A 400 1.48 1.13 6.52
N ILE A 401 2.81 1.29 6.56
CA ILE A 401 3.53 2.18 5.63
C ILE A 401 3.26 1.73 4.19
N ALA A 402 3.41 0.45 3.88
CA ALA A 402 3.16 -0.07 2.53
C ALA A 402 1.73 0.21 2.04
N LEU A 403 0.72 -0.02 2.90
CA LEU A 403 -0.68 0.25 2.61
C LEU A 403 -1.00 1.76 2.46
N ASP A 404 -0.35 2.61 3.25
CA ASP A 404 -0.50 4.06 3.14
C ASP A 404 0.16 4.63 1.87
N LEU A 405 1.26 4.02 1.40
CA LEU A 405 1.96 4.41 0.18
C LEU A 405 1.19 4.01 -1.08
N ALA A 406 0.72 2.78 -1.15
CA ALA A 406 0.07 2.22 -2.33
C ALA A 406 -1.18 1.39 -1.97
N PRO A 407 -2.27 2.02 -1.52
CA PRO A 407 -3.48 1.30 -1.07
C PRO A 407 -4.17 0.50 -2.18
N ASN A 408 -3.95 0.86 -3.44
CA ASN A 408 -4.54 0.20 -4.62
C ASN A 408 -3.55 -0.76 -5.32
N ASP A 409 -2.42 -1.09 -4.68
CA ASP A 409 -1.47 -2.06 -5.25
C ASP A 409 -2.09 -3.47 -5.24
N PRO A 410 -1.93 -4.26 -6.31
CA PRO A 410 -2.42 -5.64 -6.37
C PRO A 410 -1.94 -6.54 -5.21
N LEU A 411 -0.80 -6.23 -4.59
CA LEU A 411 -0.26 -6.93 -3.43
C LEU A 411 -0.67 -6.32 -2.07
N ALA A 412 -1.51 -5.29 -2.03
CA ALA A 412 -1.95 -4.67 -0.77
C ALA A 412 -2.58 -5.70 0.19
N PHE A 413 -3.38 -6.65 -0.34
CA PHE A 413 -3.98 -7.73 0.45
C PHE A 413 -2.92 -8.58 1.19
N ASN A 414 -1.73 -8.77 0.61
CA ASN A 414 -0.64 -9.54 1.24
C ASN A 414 -0.10 -8.84 2.49
N SER A 415 -0.09 -7.50 2.51
CA SER A 415 0.22 -6.73 3.72
C SER A 415 -0.87 -6.89 4.80
N LEU A 416 -2.14 -7.00 4.43
CA LEU A 416 -3.23 -7.29 5.38
C LEU A 416 -3.07 -8.69 6.00
N VAL A 417 -2.69 -9.69 5.20
CA VAL A 417 -2.35 -11.03 5.71
C VAL A 417 -1.18 -10.94 6.70
N GLY A 418 -0.13 -10.19 6.34
CA GLY A 418 1.03 -9.99 7.19
C GLY A 418 0.70 -9.36 8.54
N ILE A 419 -0.17 -8.33 8.57
CA ILE A 419 -0.70 -7.75 9.82
C ILE A 419 -1.43 -8.82 10.63
N GLY A 420 -2.26 -9.66 9.97
CA GLY A 420 -2.93 -10.77 10.63
C GLY A 420 -1.95 -11.78 11.24
N CYS A 421 -0.89 -12.14 10.52
CA CYS A 421 0.16 -13.03 11.03
C CYS A 421 0.94 -12.40 12.20
N ALA A 422 1.23 -11.10 12.15
CA ALA A 422 1.87 -10.38 13.23
C ALA A 422 1.00 -10.39 14.50
N HIS A 423 -0.31 -10.13 14.38
CA HIS A 423 -1.25 -10.24 15.49
C HIS A 423 -1.36 -11.66 16.03
N PHE A 424 -1.31 -12.68 15.18
CA PHE A 424 -1.30 -14.08 15.60
C PHE A 424 -0.06 -14.39 16.45
N GLY A 425 1.13 -14.00 15.98
CA GLY A 425 2.39 -14.16 16.72
C GLY A 425 2.41 -13.44 18.06
N ALA A 426 1.69 -12.31 18.18
CA ALA A 426 1.50 -11.55 19.43
C ALA A 426 0.37 -12.10 20.32
N GLY A 427 -0.27 -13.22 19.99
CA GLY A 427 -1.38 -13.81 20.76
C GLY A 427 -2.73 -13.11 20.60
N ASN A 428 -2.86 -12.16 19.69
CA ASN A 428 -4.09 -11.40 19.43
C ASN A 428 -4.94 -12.08 18.36
N TYR A 429 -5.40 -13.30 18.62
CA TYR A 429 -6.01 -14.19 17.62
C TYR A 429 -7.30 -13.64 16.98
N GLY A 430 -8.12 -12.92 17.74
CA GLY A 430 -9.33 -12.26 17.21
C GLY A 430 -9.00 -11.16 16.20
N GLU A 431 -7.96 -10.35 16.46
CA GLU A 431 -7.46 -9.35 15.50
C GLU A 431 -6.83 -10.05 14.29
N ALA A 432 -6.03 -11.09 14.50
CA ALA A 432 -5.44 -11.88 13.43
C ALA A 432 -6.49 -12.37 12.43
N ALA A 433 -7.57 -12.97 12.91
CA ALA A 433 -8.66 -13.45 12.09
C ALA A 433 -9.35 -12.31 11.31
N ARG A 434 -9.59 -11.15 11.95
CA ARG A 434 -10.24 -9.98 11.31
C ARG A 434 -9.41 -9.42 10.15
N TRP A 435 -8.09 -9.29 10.33
CA TRP A 435 -7.21 -8.78 9.28
C TRP A 435 -7.11 -9.75 8.10
N GLN A 436 -7.02 -11.05 8.37
CA GLN A 436 -6.97 -12.07 7.32
C GLN A 436 -8.31 -12.21 6.58
N GLN A 437 -9.44 -12.07 7.29
CA GLN A 437 -10.77 -12.03 6.66
C GLN A 437 -10.90 -10.81 5.74
N ARG A 438 -10.38 -9.66 6.14
CA ARG A 438 -10.33 -8.48 5.28
C ARG A 438 -9.48 -8.73 4.03
N ALA A 439 -8.30 -9.34 4.19
CA ALA A 439 -7.44 -9.69 3.06
C ALA A 439 -8.14 -10.62 2.06
N LEU A 440 -8.83 -11.64 2.56
CA LEU A 440 -9.61 -12.56 1.72
C LEU A 440 -10.81 -11.88 1.03
N ALA A 441 -11.44 -10.90 1.68
CA ALA A 441 -12.52 -10.10 1.07
C ALA A 441 -12.00 -9.21 -0.07
N GLU A 442 -10.79 -8.65 0.06
CA GLU A 442 -10.15 -7.84 -0.97
C GLU A 442 -9.58 -8.71 -2.13
N HIS A 443 -9.18 -9.96 -1.83
CA HIS A 443 -8.63 -10.91 -2.80
C HIS A 443 -9.19 -12.33 -2.60
N PRO A 444 -10.41 -12.62 -3.08
CA PRO A 444 -11.12 -13.88 -2.80
C PRO A 444 -10.43 -15.16 -3.32
N SER A 445 -9.57 -15.03 -4.35
CA SER A 445 -8.82 -16.16 -4.90
C SER A 445 -7.65 -16.61 -4.02
N ALA A 446 -7.23 -15.83 -3.04
CA ALA A 446 -6.14 -16.15 -2.12
C ALA A 446 -6.59 -17.13 -1.02
N THR A 447 -7.17 -18.27 -1.41
CA THR A 447 -7.75 -19.27 -0.51
C THR A 447 -6.72 -19.92 0.42
N TRP A 448 -5.43 -19.86 0.08
CA TRP A 448 -4.33 -20.27 0.95
C TRP A 448 -4.28 -19.51 2.29
N ILE A 449 -4.93 -18.35 2.40
CA ILE A 449 -5.06 -17.56 3.65
C ILE A 449 -5.75 -18.39 4.75
N HIS A 450 -6.62 -19.32 4.38
CA HIS A 450 -7.27 -20.22 5.33
C HIS A 450 -6.29 -21.06 6.16
N ARG A 451 -5.05 -21.30 5.68
CA ARG A 451 -4.00 -22.01 6.44
C ARG A 451 -3.59 -21.31 7.73
N THR A 452 -3.72 -19.99 7.78
CA THR A 452 -3.39 -19.16 8.96
C THR A 452 -4.63 -18.56 9.61
N MET A 453 -5.69 -18.29 8.84
CA MET A 453 -6.96 -17.77 9.35
C MET A 453 -7.74 -18.80 10.18
N CYS A 454 -7.75 -20.07 9.75
CA CYS A 454 -8.40 -21.16 10.49
C CYS A 454 -7.79 -21.32 11.90
N PRO A 455 -6.46 -21.43 12.08
CA PRO A 455 -5.83 -21.44 13.39
C PRO A 455 -6.18 -20.20 14.24
N ALA A 456 -6.24 -19.02 13.65
CA ALA A 456 -6.64 -17.80 14.37
C ALA A 456 -8.06 -17.91 14.93
N TYR A 457 -9.02 -18.47 14.17
CA TYR A 457 -10.38 -18.73 14.67
C TYR A 457 -10.41 -19.78 15.78
N VAL A 458 -9.63 -20.85 15.64
CA VAL A 458 -9.53 -21.91 16.67
C VAL A 458 -9.09 -21.31 18.00
N LEU A 459 -7.98 -20.58 17.99
CA LEU A 459 -7.39 -19.99 19.20
C LEU A 459 -8.20 -18.81 19.76
N ALA A 460 -8.99 -18.14 18.91
CA ALA A 460 -9.96 -17.14 19.34
C ALA A 460 -11.26 -17.75 19.91
N GLY A 461 -11.42 -19.07 19.88
CA GLY A 461 -12.64 -19.76 20.33
C GLY A 461 -13.82 -19.67 19.35
N ALA A 462 -13.62 -19.16 18.14
CA ALA A 462 -14.64 -18.96 17.10
C ALA A 462 -14.88 -20.27 16.30
N LYS A 463 -15.41 -21.29 16.95
CA LYS A 463 -15.56 -22.66 16.39
C LYS A 463 -16.34 -22.72 15.06
N PRO A 464 -17.47 -22.00 14.87
CA PRO A 464 -18.20 -22.03 13.60
C PRO A 464 -17.37 -21.48 12.43
N GLU A 465 -16.60 -20.39 12.66
CA GLU A 465 -15.74 -19.75 11.68
C GLU A 465 -14.55 -20.67 11.33
N ALA A 466 -13.95 -21.30 12.33
CA ALA A 466 -12.87 -22.28 12.14
C ALA A 466 -13.31 -23.44 11.23
N ARG A 467 -14.50 -24.00 11.47
CA ARG A 467 -15.07 -25.08 10.63
C ARG A 467 -15.28 -24.62 9.18
N ARG A 468 -15.87 -23.45 8.97
CA ARG A 468 -16.05 -22.90 7.61
C ARG A 468 -14.70 -22.70 6.91
N SER A 469 -13.72 -22.18 7.65
CA SER A 469 -12.38 -21.91 7.13
C SER A 469 -11.63 -23.19 6.71
N VAL A 470 -11.67 -24.25 7.51
CA VAL A 470 -11.02 -25.53 7.14
C VAL A 470 -11.77 -26.22 5.99
N THR A 471 -13.09 -26.11 5.91
CA THR A 471 -13.86 -26.62 4.77
C THR A 471 -13.43 -25.95 3.48
N ALA A 472 -13.35 -24.61 3.44
CA ALA A 472 -12.89 -23.85 2.27
C ALA A 472 -11.45 -24.22 1.89
N LEU A 473 -10.57 -24.45 2.87
CA LEU A 473 -9.20 -24.90 2.60
C LEU A 473 -9.18 -26.28 1.90
N ARG A 474 -9.99 -27.22 2.39
CA ARG A 474 -10.08 -28.58 1.83
C ARG A 474 -10.77 -28.64 0.47
N GLU A 475 -11.72 -27.76 0.20
CA GLU A 475 -12.34 -27.64 -1.13
C GLU A 475 -11.31 -27.23 -2.19
N GLN A 476 -10.37 -26.34 -1.83
CA GLN A 476 -9.32 -25.90 -2.73
C GLN A 476 -8.12 -26.87 -2.80
N TYR A 477 -7.81 -27.54 -1.69
CA TYR A 477 -6.67 -28.45 -1.55
C TYR A 477 -7.17 -29.78 -0.93
N PRO A 478 -7.83 -30.66 -1.71
CA PRO A 478 -8.49 -31.86 -1.17
C PRO A 478 -7.54 -32.83 -0.49
N GLU A 479 -6.33 -32.98 -1.00
CA GLU A 479 -5.31 -33.90 -0.51
C GLU A 479 -4.36 -33.31 0.53
N LEU A 480 -4.57 -32.02 0.91
CA LEU A 480 -3.64 -31.31 1.79
C LEU A 480 -3.58 -31.95 3.18
N THR A 481 -2.36 -32.27 3.61
CA THR A 481 -2.02 -32.83 4.93
C THR A 481 -1.24 -31.81 5.75
N ILE A 482 -1.16 -32.03 7.06
CA ILE A 482 -0.33 -31.21 7.96
C ILE A 482 1.15 -31.32 7.58
N ALA A 483 1.61 -32.51 7.19
CA ALA A 483 2.98 -32.73 6.73
C ALA A 483 3.33 -31.86 5.51
N GLU A 484 2.44 -31.77 4.53
CA GLU A 484 2.63 -30.89 3.36
C GLU A 484 2.60 -29.41 3.75
N VAL A 485 1.66 -29.01 4.61
CA VAL A 485 1.65 -27.64 5.16
C VAL A 485 2.99 -27.32 5.84
N GLN A 486 3.54 -28.22 6.64
CA GLN A 486 4.83 -28.06 7.31
C GLN A 486 5.98 -27.89 6.32
N GLN A 487 6.01 -28.69 5.26
CA GLN A 487 7.06 -28.65 4.23
C GLN A 487 7.11 -27.33 3.48
N GLY A 488 5.95 -26.75 3.17
CA GLY A 488 5.81 -25.48 2.47
C GLY A 488 5.67 -24.26 3.38
N PHE A 489 5.72 -24.44 4.72
CA PHE A 489 5.46 -23.34 5.64
C PHE A 489 6.60 -22.30 5.62
N PRO A 490 6.28 -20.98 5.62
CA PRO A 490 7.30 -19.94 5.71
C PRO A 490 8.13 -20.05 7.00
N PRO A 491 9.30 -19.36 7.09
CA PRO A 491 10.22 -19.45 8.23
C PRO A 491 9.70 -18.75 9.50
N MET A 492 8.48 -19.08 9.91
CA MET A 492 7.88 -18.55 11.14
C MET A 492 8.61 -19.06 12.38
N PRO A 493 8.60 -18.31 13.50
CA PRO A 493 9.11 -18.80 14.79
C PRO A 493 8.50 -20.13 15.21
N GLN A 494 9.26 -20.99 15.92
CA GLN A 494 8.82 -22.34 16.26
C GLN A 494 7.47 -22.34 17.00
N GLY A 495 7.31 -21.51 18.05
CA GLY A 495 6.05 -21.44 18.79
C GLY A 495 4.85 -20.99 17.94
N TYR A 496 5.06 -20.16 16.92
CA TYR A 496 4.03 -19.81 15.96
C TYR A 496 3.60 -21.05 15.13
N ARG A 497 4.57 -21.81 14.64
CA ARG A 497 4.35 -23.02 13.83
C ARG A 497 3.59 -24.07 14.61
N ASP A 498 4.00 -24.33 15.85
CA ASP A 498 3.36 -25.32 16.73
C ASP A 498 1.89 -24.98 16.94
N LEU A 499 1.57 -23.72 17.27
CA LEU A 499 0.19 -23.26 17.44
C LEU A 499 -0.66 -23.43 16.15
N VAL A 500 -0.09 -23.15 14.98
CA VAL A 500 -0.78 -23.32 13.70
C VAL A 500 -1.09 -24.80 13.43
N PHE A 501 -0.10 -25.67 13.59
CA PHE A 501 -0.26 -27.08 13.26
C PHE A 501 -1.19 -27.80 14.25
N ASP A 502 -1.08 -27.50 15.55
CA ASP A 502 -1.99 -28.01 16.58
C ASP A 502 -3.43 -27.58 16.30
N ALA A 503 -3.64 -26.32 15.92
CA ALA A 503 -4.97 -25.82 15.60
C ALA A 503 -5.55 -26.44 14.33
N LEU A 504 -4.74 -26.67 13.27
CA LEU A 504 -5.18 -27.37 12.06
C LEU A 504 -5.52 -28.83 12.34
N HIS A 505 -4.74 -29.50 13.17
CA HIS A 505 -5.03 -30.86 13.62
C HIS A 505 -6.35 -30.90 14.41
N ALA A 506 -6.57 -29.96 15.32
CA ALA A 506 -7.79 -29.89 16.13
C ALA A 506 -9.09 -29.70 15.33
N VAL A 507 -9.02 -29.15 14.10
CA VAL A 507 -10.18 -29.01 13.19
C VAL A 507 -10.27 -30.12 12.15
N GLY A 508 -9.41 -31.16 12.24
CA GLY A 508 -9.49 -32.38 11.44
C GLY A 508 -8.78 -32.29 10.08
N LEU A 509 -7.73 -31.46 9.93
CA LEU A 509 -6.84 -31.62 8.79
C LEU A 509 -6.01 -32.89 8.98
N PRO A 510 -5.86 -33.77 7.96
CA PRO A 510 -5.09 -35.02 8.06
C PRO A 510 -3.61 -34.78 8.41
N SER A 511 -2.98 -35.72 9.10
CA SER A 511 -1.57 -35.66 9.50
C SER A 511 -0.62 -35.77 8.33
#